data_c72a3351d54a8416d06117215a33ff00
#
_entry.id   c72a3351d54a8416d06117215a33ff00
#
_cell.length_a   1.000
_cell.length_b   1.000
_cell.length_c   1.000
_cell.angle_alpha   90.00
_cell.angle_beta   90.00
_cell.angle_gamma   90.00
#
_symmetry.space_group_name_H-M   'P 1'
#
loop_
_entity.id
_entity.type
_entity.pdbx_description
1 polymer ?
#
loop_
_entity_poly.entity_id
_entity_poly.type
_entity_poly.pdbx_seq_one_letter_code
_entity_poly.pdbx_strand_id
1 'polypeptide(L)'
;MDNDLFADAARQLLVGECTPAVVRAIEAGGLGAPQAEALWAQIEAAGLADALLDEAEGGAGLGLSQLFGVLEQAGAHALPLPLGDTLLARALLAQAGMARPAGAIALASGERTQDGGLRCALVRGGRVAASVLVQAGDGWHLLAVQAAQTTPQALALDAAFAWSPSQMLAAPVVPVAQGLDARTLQA
;
A
#
# COMPACT_ATOMS: atom_id res chain seq x y z
N MET A 1 13.68 -19.10 14.78
CA MET A 1 12.43 -19.46 15.49
C MET A 1 11.38 -18.34 15.45
N ASP A 2 11.78 -17.06 15.50
CA ASP A 2 10.80 -15.95 15.44
C ASP A 2 10.24 -15.68 14.02
N ASN A 3 10.92 -16.18 12.99
CA ASN A 3 10.50 -16.01 11.58
C ASN A 3 9.17 -16.70 11.26
N ASP A 4 8.82 -17.73 12.02
CA ASP A 4 7.63 -18.55 11.79
C ASP A 4 6.36 -17.95 12.41
N LEU A 5 6.49 -17.15 13.49
CA LEU A 5 5.33 -16.63 14.23
C LEU A 5 4.49 -15.64 13.40
N PHE A 6 5.13 -14.69 12.73
CA PHE A 6 4.42 -13.72 11.89
C PHE A 6 3.84 -14.35 10.62
N ALA A 7 4.57 -15.28 9.99
CA ALA A 7 4.08 -16.03 8.86
C ALA A 7 2.89 -16.92 9.26
N ASP A 8 2.95 -17.57 10.43
CA ASP A 8 1.85 -18.38 10.97
C ASP A 8 0.64 -17.52 11.34
N ALA A 9 0.83 -16.35 11.95
CA ALA A 9 -0.24 -15.39 12.23
C ALA A 9 -0.91 -14.89 10.94
N ALA A 10 -0.11 -14.52 9.94
CA ALA A 10 -0.62 -14.14 8.63
C ALA A 10 -1.41 -15.28 7.97
N ARG A 11 -0.89 -16.51 8.01
CA ARG A 11 -1.57 -17.69 7.47
C ARG A 11 -2.90 -17.94 8.18
N GLN A 12 -2.95 -17.91 9.50
CA GLN A 12 -4.18 -18.14 10.27
C GLN A 12 -5.25 -17.10 9.95
N LEU A 13 -4.86 -15.81 9.90
CA LEU A 13 -5.76 -14.72 9.52
C LEU A 13 -6.30 -14.94 8.10
N LEU A 14 -5.41 -15.15 7.13
CA LEU A 14 -5.79 -15.22 5.73
C LEU A 14 -6.61 -16.48 5.40
N VAL A 15 -6.36 -17.62 6.05
CA VAL A 15 -7.21 -18.81 5.93
C VAL A 15 -8.64 -18.51 6.36
N GLY A 16 -8.83 -17.75 7.45
CA GLY A 16 -10.15 -17.42 7.97
C GLY A 16 -10.87 -16.33 7.17
N GLU A 17 -10.15 -15.25 6.84
CA GLU A 17 -10.74 -13.99 6.38
C GLU A 17 -10.61 -13.76 4.87
N CYS A 18 -9.55 -14.28 4.22
CA CYS A 18 -9.28 -14.07 2.80
C CYS A 18 -9.78 -15.24 1.93
N THR A 19 -11.08 -15.53 2.01
CA THR A 19 -11.68 -16.62 1.23
C THR A 19 -11.86 -16.23 -0.25
N PRO A 20 -11.99 -17.20 -1.18
CA PRO A 20 -12.26 -16.89 -2.59
C PRO A 20 -13.52 -16.06 -2.83
N ALA A 21 -14.51 -16.12 -1.94
CA ALA A 21 -15.71 -15.29 -2.02
C ALA A 21 -15.41 -13.84 -1.65
N VAL A 22 -14.59 -13.61 -0.61
CA VAL A 22 -14.11 -12.29 -0.20
C VAL A 22 -13.26 -11.66 -1.29
N VAL A 23 -12.30 -12.42 -1.85
CA VAL A 23 -11.45 -11.94 -2.97
C VAL A 23 -12.32 -11.44 -4.14
N ARG A 24 -13.27 -12.26 -4.61
CA ARG A 24 -14.17 -11.87 -5.71
C ARG A 24 -15.03 -10.65 -5.37
N ALA A 25 -15.49 -10.52 -4.13
CA ALA A 25 -16.29 -9.35 -3.71
C ALA A 25 -15.44 -8.06 -3.74
N ILE A 26 -14.18 -8.14 -3.28
CA ILE A 26 -13.24 -7.01 -3.32
C ILE A 26 -12.89 -6.66 -4.77
N GLU A 27 -12.59 -7.63 -5.63
CA GLU A 27 -12.32 -7.41 -7.05
C GLU A 27 -13.48 -6.69 -7.77
N ALA A 28 -14.71 -7.05 -7.43
CA ALA A 28 -15.91 -6.42 -8.02
C ALA A 28 -16.13 -4.99 -7.50
N GLY A 29 -15.97 -4.75 -6.20
CA GLY A 29 -16.33 -3.49 -5.55
C GLY A 29 -15.17 -2.52 -5.28
N GLY A 30 -13.92 -2.99 -5.31
CA GLY A 30 -12.75 -2.18 -4.94
C GLY A 30 -12.81 -1.73 -3.47
N LEU A 31 -12.36 -0.50 -3.20
CA LEU A 31 -12.37 0.07 -1.84
C LEU A 31 -13.80 0.24 -1.29
N GLY A 32 -14.80 0.36 -2.17
CA GLY A 32 -16.22 0.42 -1.75
C GLY A 32 -16.81 -0.92 -1.32
N ALA A 33 -16.10 -2.04 -1.47
CA ALA A 33 -16.53 -3.32 -0.97
C ALA A 33 -16.36 -3.38 0.56
N PRO A 34 -17.41 -3.67 1.35
CA PRO A 34 -17.29 -3.82 2.81
C PRO A 34 -16.25 -4.86 3.22
N GLN A 35 -16.04 -5.88 2.38
CA GLN A 35 -15.03 -6.93 2.59
C GLN A 35 -13.60 -6.38 2.54
N ALA A 36 -13.32 -5.35 1.73
CA ALA A 36 -12.00 -4.73 1.67
C ALA A 36 -11.66 -4.03 2.98
N GLU A 37 -12.59 -3.25 3.52
CA GLU A 37 -12.44 -2.57 4.80
C GLU A 37 -12.33 -3.57 5.96
N ALA A 38 -13.20 -4.57 6.01
CA ALA A 38 -13.19 -5.59 7.05
C ALA A 38 -11.89 -6.40 7.07
N LEU A 39 -11.42 -6.87 5.91
CA LEU A 39 -10.16 -7.62 5.80
C LEU A 39 -8.97 -6.74 6.17
N TRP A 40 -8.95 -5.46 5.71
CA TRP A 40 -7.89 -4.53 6.08
C TRP A 40 -7.84 -4.28 7.59
N ALA A 41 -8.98 -4.09 8.24
CA ALA A 41 -9.06 -3.92 9.69
C ALA A 41 -8.48 -5.11 10.46
N GLN A 42 -8.70 -6.34 9.98
CA GLN A 42 -8.09 -7.55 10.58
C GLN A 42 -6.57 -7.57 10.41
N ILE A 43 -6.06 -7.17 9.23
CA ILE A 43 -4.62 -7.07 8.95
C ILE A 43 -3.96 -6.03 9.88
N GLU A 44 -4.59 -4.87 10.07
CA GLU A 44 -4.10 -3.84 11.00
C GLU A 44 -4.17 -4.30 12.45
N ALA A 45 -5.28 -4.90 12.88
CA ALA A 45 -5.43 -5.42 14.25
C ALA A 45 -4.42 -6.51 14.59
N ALA A 46 -3.99 -7.30 13.60
CA ALA A 46 -2.93 -8.29 13.75
C ALA A 46 -1.51 -7.68 13.73
N GLY A 47 -1.36 -6.37 13.54
CA GLY A 47 -0.06 -5.69 13.46
C GLY A 47 0.72 -5.98 12.18
N LEU A 48 0.13 -6.67 11.21
CA LEU A 48 0.82 -7.08 9.98
C LEU A 48 1.16 -5.87 9.09
N ALA A 49 0.34 -4.83 9.08
CA ALA A 49 0.57 -3.64 8.25
C ALA A 49 1.73 -2.76 8.75
N ASP A 50 2.11 -2.89 10.02
CA ASP A 50 3.17 -2.14 10.66
C ASP A 50 4.39 -3.01 11.05
N ALA A 51 4.46 -4.24 10.53
CA ALA A 51 5.47 -5.22 10.93
C ALA A 51 6.92 -4.79 10.68
N LEU A 52 7.19 -3.91 9.70
CA LEU A 52 8.52 -3.34 9.41
C LEU A 52 8.90 -2.17 10.32
N LEU A 53 7.96 -1.58 11.02
CA LEU A 53 8.25 -0.45 11.91
C LEU A 53 8.97 -0.95 13.16
N ASP A 54 9.84 -0.11 13.72
CA ASP A 54 10.48 -0.38 15.01
C ASP A 54 9.41 -0.47 16.13
N GLU A 55 9.72 -1.20 17.21
CA GLU A 55 8.84 -1.32 18.36
C GLU A 55 8.48 0.04 18.98
N ALA A 56 9.42 1.00 18.96
CA ALA A 56 9.19 2.37 19.42
C ALA A 56 8.12 3.11 18.60
N GLU A 57 7.90 2.70 17.35
CA GLU A 57 6.90 3.24 16.43
C GLU A 57 5.59 2.40 16.42
N GLY A 58 5.52 1.40 17.28
CA GLY A 58 4.36 0.50 17.41
C GLY A 58 4.37 -0.68 16.43
N GLY A 59 5.51 -0.95 15.80
CA GLY A 59 5.70 -2.11 14.91
C GLY A 59 6.34 -3.30 15.61
N ALA A 60 6.75 -4.28 14.81
CA ALA A 60 7.41 -5.50 15.28
C ALA A 60 8.91 -5.55 15.00
N GLY A 61 9.48 -4.54 14.34
CA GLY A 61 10.89 -4.45 14.00
C GLY A 61 11.38 -5.57 13.06
N LEU A 62 10.49 -6.13 12.23
CA LEU A 62 10.86 -7.22 11.34
C LEU A 62 11.86 -6.76 10.27
N GLY A 63 12.89 -7.57 10.04
CA GLY A 63 13.73 -7.42 8.87
C GLY A 63 13.04 -7.97 7.60
N LEU A 64 13.55 -7.58 6.43
CA LEU A 64 12.99 -8.02 5.14
C LEU A 64 12.94 -9.55 4.98
N SER A 65 13.94 -10.28 5.51
CA SER A 65 13.95 -11.75 5.47
C SER A 65 12.83 -12.37 6.30
N GLN A 66 12.43 -11.73 7.40
CA GLN A 66 11.33 -12.18 8.25
C GLN A 66 9.97 -11.84 7.62
N LEU A 67 9.91 -10.71 6.93
CA LEU A 67 8.72 -10.27 6.21
C LEU A 67 8.37 -11.19 5.03
N PHE A 68 9.38 -11.87 4.44
CA PHE A 68 9.16 -12.77 3.30
C PHE A 68 8.08 -13.81 3.58
N GLY A 69 8.07 -14.43 4.76
CA GLY A 69 7.04 -15.40 5.15
C GLY A 69 5.62 -14.81 5.18
N VAL A 70 5.47 -13.56 5.61
CA VAL A 70 4.16 -12.85 5.59
C VAL A 70 3.71 -12.61 4.14
N LEU A 71 4.61 -12.15 3.28
CA LEU A 71 4.31 -11.88 1.87
C LEU A 71 4.04 -13.17 1.09
N GLU A 72 4.72 -14.28 1.43
CA GLU A 72 4.44 -15.61 0.87
C GLU A 72 3.00 -16.03 1.19
N GLN A 73 2.55 -15.86 2.44
CA GLN A 73 1.16 -16.15 2.81
C GLN A 73 0.17 -15.22 2.09
N ALA A 74 0.47 -13.93 1.96
CA ALA A 74 -0.35 -13.01 1.17
C ALA A 74 -0.51 -13.49 -0.28
N GLY A 75 0.58 -13.93 -0.92
CA GLY A 75 0.56 -14.51 -2.27
C GLY A 75 -0.21 -15.83 -2.34
N ALA A 76 0.02 -16.76 -1.41
CA ALA A 76 -0.65 -18.07 -1.36
C ALA A 76 -2.18 -17.96 -1.24
N HIS A 77 -2.67 -16.91 -0.57
CA HIS A 77 -4.10 -16.62 -0.42
C HIS A 77 -4.64 -15.61 -1.43
N ALA A 78 -3.83 -15.20 -2.43
CA ALA A 78 -4.20 -14.19 -3.42
C ALA A 78 -4.80 -12.92 -2.76
N LEU A 79 -4.16 -12.43 -1.68
CA LEU A 79 -4.62 -11.27 -0.93
C LEU A 79 -4.87 -10.07 -1.88
N PRO A 80 -6.12 -9.58 -2.01
CA PRO A 80 -6.46 -8.54 -2.97
C PRO A 80 -6.22 -7.12 -2.42
N LEU A 81 -5.27 -6.97 -1.49
CA LEU A 81 -4.93 -5.70 -0.85
C LEU A 81 -3.41 -5.48 -0.94
N PRO A 82 -2.92 -4.24 -1.11
CA PRO A 82 -1.51 -3.94 -1.33
C PRO A 82 -0.71 -3.95 -0.02
N LEU A 83 -0.66 -5.11 0.68
CA LEU A 83 0.03 -5.24 1.96
C LEU A 83 1.52 -4.95 1.85
N GLY A 84 2.20 -5.51 0.86
CA GLY A 84 3.64 -5.30 0.66
C GLY A 84 3.99 -3.82 0.42
N ASP A 85 3.23 -3.16 -0.46
CA ASP A 85 3.38 -1.73 -0.73
C ASP A 85 3.16 -0.90 0.54
N THR A 86 2.12 -1.26 1.32
CA THR A 86 1.79 -0.54 2.57
C THR A 86 2.89 -0.67 3.61
N LEU A 87 3.46 -1.86 3.79
CA LEU A 87 4.57 -2.10 4.70
C LEU A 87 5.77 -1.20 4.37
N LEU A 88 6.16 -1.15 3.11
CA LEU A 88 7.27 -0.31 2.65
C LEU A 88 6.92 1.18 2.77
N ALA A 89 5.73 1.59 2.37
CA ALA A 89 5.31 2.98 2.46
C ALA A 89 5.27 3.47 3.90
N ARG A 90 4.72 2.69 4.84
CA ARG A 90 4.67 3.05 6.26
C ARG A 90 6.08 3.15 6.87
N ALA A 91 7.00 2.23 6.50
CA ALA A 91 8.40 2.31 6.94
C ALA A 91 9.10 3.58 6.41
N LEU A 92 8.90 3.93 5.14
CA LEU A 92 9.45 5.16 4.56
C LEU A 92 8.88 6.42 5.22
N LEU A 93 7.58 6.45 5.51
CA LEU A 93 6.95 7.58 6.21
C LEU A 93 7.47 7.71 7.64
N ALA A 94 7.64 6.60 8.36
CA ALA A 94 8.23 6.61 9.72
C ALA A 94 9.66 7.12 9.71
N GLN A 95 10.52 6.63 8.79
CA GLN A 95 11.89 7.14 8.62
C GLN A 95 11.93 8.64 8.30
N ALA A 96 10.92 9.15 7.60
CA ALA A 96 10.77 10.57 7.30
C ALA A 96 10.17 11.38 8.45
N GLY A 97 9.82 10.77 9.58
CA GLY A 97 9.15 11.41 10.71
C GLY A 97 7.73 11.90 10.36
N MET A 98 7.07 11.27 9.38
CA MET A 98 5.77 11.68 8.88
C MET A 98 4.65 10.80 9.41
N ALA A 99 3.46 11.38 9.57
CA ALA A 99 2.26 10.63 9.95
C ALA A 99 1.90 9.58 8.88
N ARG A 100 1.52 8.41 9.34
CA ARG A 100 1.04 7.30 8.50
C ARG A 100 -0.48 7.40 8.38
N PRO A 101 -1.04 7.56 7.17
CA PRO A 101 -2.49 7.59 7.01
C PRO A 101 -3.10 6.21 7.32
N ALA A 102 -4.36 6.20 7.75
CA ALA A 102 -5.13 4.98 7.89
C ALA A 102 -5.37 4.31 6.53
N GLY A 103 -5.55 3.00 6.54
CA GLY A 103 -5.83 2.21 5.36
C GLY A 103 -4.59 1.80 4.57
N ALA A 104 -4.82 1.08 3.47
CA ALA A 104 -3.78 0.58 2.61
C ALA A 104 -3.15 1.69 1.76
N ILE A 105 -1.84 1.60 1.54
CA ILE A 105 -1.05 2.52 0.72
C ILE A 105 -0.46 1.75 -0.44
N ALA A 106 -0.76 2.15 -1.67
CA ALA A 106 -0.10 1.62 -2.85
C ALA A 106 1.17 2.44 -3.19
N LEU A 107 2.15 1.81 -3.83
CA LEU A 107 3.34 2.46 -4.38
C LEU A 107 3.18 2.66 -5.88
N ALA A 108 3.62 3.80 -6.40
CA ALA A 108 3.57 4.06 -7.84
C ALA A 108 4.68 5.00 -8.33
N SER A 109 4.98 4.92 -9.62
CA SER A 109 5.69 5.96 -10.34
C SER A 109 4.68 6.86 -11.07
N GLY A 110 4.95 8.15 -11.07
CA GLY A 110 4.11 9.13 -11.74
C GLY A 110 4.92 10.14 -12.56
N GLU A 111 4.22 10.85 -13.43
CA GLU A 111 4.78 11.90 -14.26
C GLU A 111 4.10 13.24 -13.96
N ARG A 112 4.89 14.30 -13.82
CA ARG A 112 4.36 15.66 -13.71
C ARG A 112 3.74 16.06 -15.04
N THR A 113 2.53 16.60 -14.98
CA THR A 113 1.87 17.19 -16.14
C THR A 113 2.35 18.62 -16.39
N GLN A 114 2.18 19.14 -17.63
CA GLN A 114 2.66 20.46 -18.00
C GLN A 114 2.02 21.60 -17.17
N ASP A 115 0.80 21.38 -16.68
CA ASP A 115 0.07 22.32 -15.82
C ASP A 115 0.45 22.22 -14.33
N GLY A 116 1.39 21.30 -13.98
CA GLY A 116 1.85 21.10 -12.60
C GLY A 116 1.09 20.05 -11.81
N GLY A 117 0.16 19.33 -12.43
CA GLY A 117 -0.50 18.16 -11.86
C GLY A 117 0.41 16.93 -11.83
N LEU A 118 -0.16 15.78 -11.50
CA LEU A 118 0.53 14.48 -11.47
C LEU A 118 -0.35 13.40 -12.08
N ARG A 119 0.24 12.52 -12.87
CA ARG A 119 -0.45 11.37 -13.45
C ARG A 119 0.34 10.08 -13.17
N CYS A 120 -0.38 9.05 -12.69
CA CYS A 120 0.09 7.67 -12.64
C CYS A 120 -0.69 6.85 -13.66
N ALA A 121 -0.01 6.33 -14.67
CA ALA A 121 -0.64 5.53 -15.72
C ALA A 121 -1.13 4.17 -15.22
N LEU A 122 -0.45 3.62 -14.20
CA LEU A 122 -0.79 2.37 -13.57
C LEU A 122 -0.43 2.41 -12.08
N VAL A 123 -1.40 2.11 -11.23
CA VAL A 123 -1.21 1.85 -9.80
C VAL A 123 -1.80 0.47 -9.51
N ARG A 124 -0.94 -0.49 -9.19
CA ARG A 124 -1.37 -1.84 -8.80
C ARG A 124 -2.12 -1.78 -7.49
N GLY A 125 -3.26 -2.45 -7.41
CA GLY A 125 -4.10 -2.40 -6.22
C GLY A 125 -4.64 -0.99 -5.90
N GLY A 126 -4.57 -0.04 -6.83
CA GLY A 126 -4.99 1.34 -6.60
C GLY A 126 -6.46 1.49 -6.23
N ARG A 127 -7.33 0.59 -6.71
CA ARG A 127 -8.76 0.60 -6.38
C ARG A 127 -9.10 0.13 -4.98
N VAL A 128 -8.14 -0.43 -4.25
CA VAL A 128 -8.30 -0.88 -2.85
C VAL A 128 -7.34 -0.15 -1.89
N ALA A 129 -6.58 0.82 -2.40
CA ALA A 129 -5.73 1.68 -1.60
C ALA A 129 -6.48 2.95 -1.16
N ALA A 130 -6.26 3.40 0.08
CA ALA A 130 -6.74 4.68 0.57
C ALA A 130 -5.83 5.84 0.11
N SER A 131 -4.54 5.56 -0.01
CA SER A 131 -3.52 6.51 -0.44
C SER A 131 -2.53 5.88 -1.41
N VAL A 132 -1.83 6.70 -2.16
CA VAL A 132 -0.72 6.27 -3.01
C VAL A 132 0.52 7.07 -2.63
N LEU A 133 1.62 6.40 -2.39
CA LEU A 133 2.93 7.02 -2.27
C LEU A 133 3.58 7.00 -3.67
N VAL A 134 3.66 8.16 -4.29
CA VAL A 134 4.04 8.32 -5.69
C VAL A 134 5.42 8.92 -5.81
N GLN A 135 6.31 8.26 -6.54
CA GLN A 135 7.55 8.86 -7.01
C GLN A 135 7.30 9.63 -8.31
N ALA A 136 7.66 10.91 -8.34
CA ALA A 136 7.60 11.75 -9.53
C ALA A 136 8.80 12.70 -9.59
N GLY A 137 9.59 12.60 -10.66
CA GLY A 137 10.88 13.27 -10.73
C GLY A 137 11.85 12.75 -9.67
N ASP A 138 12.36 13.67 -8.85
CA ASP A 138 13.28 13.39 -7.73
C ASP A 138 12.60 13.34 -6.35
N GLY A 139 11.27 13.46 -6.33
CA GLY A 139 10.49 13.55 -5.10
C GLY A 139 9.44 12.45 -4.94
N TRP A 140 9.06 12.20 -3.67
CA TRP A 140 7.97 11.33 -3.31
C TRP A 140 6.80 12.14 -2.74
N HIS A 141 5.59 11.78 -3.12
CA HIS A 141 4.36 12.47 -2.73
C HIS A 141 3.34 11.48 -2.18
N LEU A 142 2.82 11.77 -0.99
CA LEU A 142 1.73 10.98 -0.42
C LEU A 142 0.39 11.62 -0.83
N LEU A 143 -0.43 10.87 -1.55
CA LEU A 143 -1.64 11.37 -2.20
C LEU A 143 -2.85 10.52 -1.87
N ALA A 144 -3.96 11.15 -1.47
CA ALA A 144 -5.21 10.44 -1.20
C ALA A 144 -5.88 10.00 -2.52
N VAL A 145 -6.31 8.73 -2.57
CA VAL A 145 -7.00 8.17 -3.75
C VAL A 145 -8.35 8.86 -3.97
N GLN A 146 -9.09 9.16 -2.91
CA GLN A 146 -10.39 9.84 -3.00
C GLN A 146 -10.32 11.24 -3.65
N ALA A 147 -9.15 11.86 -3.65
CA ALA A 147 -8.93 13.17 -4.28
C ALA A 147 -8.60 13.05 -5.78
N ALA A 148 -8.25 11.87 -6.26
CA ALA A 148 -7.81 11.65 -7.62
C ALA A 148 -8.96 11.51 -8.62
N GLN A 149 -8.71 11.93 -9.85
CA GLN A 149 -9.46 11.45 -10.99
C GLN A 149 -9.02 10.02 -11.30
N THR A 150 -9.94 9.05 -11.21
CA THR A 150 -9.64 7.62 -11.31
C THR A 150 -10.12 7.06 -12.65
N THR A 151 -9.24 6.27 -13.30
CA THR A 151 -9.60 5.49 -14.49
C THR A 151 -9.28 4.01 -14.23
N PRO A 152 -10.29 3.12 -14.25
CA PRO A 152 -10.08 1.68 -14.08
C PRO A 152 -9.14 1.13 -15.16
N GLN A 153 -8.38 0.09 -14.81
CA GLN A 153 -7.49 -0.62 -15.72
C GLN A 153 -8.03 -2.03 -16.04
N ALA A 154 -7.33 -2.75 -16.90
CA ALA A 154 -7.73 -4.10 -17.34
C ALA A 154 -7.79 -5.11 -16.20
N LEU A 155 -6.88 -5.01 -15.21
CA LEU A 155 -6.95 -5.82 -13.99
C LEU A 155 -7.89 -5.16 -12.98
N ALA A 156 -8.72 -5.97 -12.33
CA ALA A 156 -9.86 -5.53 -11.53
C ALA A 156 -9.51 -4.51 -10.42
N LEU A 157 -8.33 -4.64 -9.81
CA LEU A 157 -7.91 -3.80 -8.69
C LEU A 157 -6.98 -2.67 -9.09
N ASP A 158 -6.53 -2.62 -10.32
CA ASP A 158 -5.61 -1.61 -10.83
C ASP A 158 -6.35 -0.37 -11.31
N ALA A 159 -5.70 0.79 -11.21
CA ALA A 159 -6.23 2.05 -11.71
C ALA A 159 -5.13 2.97 -12.23
N ALA A 160 -5.49 3.89 -13.12
CA ALA A 160 -4.72 5.10 -13.36
C ALA A 160 -5.31 6.24 -12.53
N PHE A 161 -4.44 7.12 -12.04
CA PHE A 161 -4.83 8.28 -11.26
C PHE A 161 -4.27 9.57 -11.84
N ALA A 162 -5.03 10.65 -11.66
CA ALA A 162 -4.56 12.00 -11.94
C ALA A 162 -4.96 12.94 -10.80
N TRP A 163 -4.00 13.75 -10.36
CA TRP A 163 -4.19 14.81 -9.36
C TRP A 163 -3.92 16.17 -9.98
N SER A 164 -4.76 17.14 -9.65
CA SER A 164 -4.65 18.51 -10.14
C SER A 164 -3.45 19.25 -9.54
N PRO A 165 -3.02 20.38 -10.14
CA PRO A 165 -1.97 21.23 -9.58
C PRO A 165 -2.23 21.67 -8.14
N SER A 166 -3.48 22.01 -7.80
CA SER A 166 -3.85 22.42 -6.44
C SER A 166 -3.72 21.29 -5.42
N GLN A 167 -4.05 20.06 -5.80
CA GLN A 167 -3.84 18.87 -4.97
C GLN A 167 -2.36 18.57 -4.76
N MET A 168 -1.54 18.77 -5.79
CA MET A 168 -0.09 18.62 -5.70
C MET A 168 0.58 19.64 -4.79
N LEU A 169 0.09 20.88 -4.76
CA LEU A 169 0.58 21.91 -3.85
C LEU A 169 0.24 21.60 -2.38
N ALA A 170 -0.87 20.94 -2.13
CA ALA A 170 -1.30 20.52 -0.80
C ALA A 170 -0.69 19.18 -0.35
N ALA A 171 -0.13 18.40 -1.27
CA ALA A 171 0.40 17.08 -0.98
C ALA A 171 1.73 17.17 -0.20
N PRO A 172 1.89 16.41 0.89
CA PRO A 172 3.16 16.34 1.58
C PRO A 172 4.22 15.69 0.69
N VAL A 173 5.40 16.30 0.66
CA VAL A 173 6.59 15.72 0.04
C VAL A 173 7.30 14.86 1.08
N VAL A 174 7.56 13.61 0.73
CA VAL A 174 8.22 12.65 1.63
C VAL A 174 9.72 12.66 1.35
N PRO A 175 10.56 13.04 2.33
CA PRO A 175 12.01 13.01 2.17
C PRO A 175 12.52 11.56 2.24
N VAL A 176 12.64 10.94 1.09
CA VAL A 176 13.19 9.58 0.96
C VAL A 176 14.66 9.66 0.58
N ALA A 177 15.49 8.75 1.11
CA ALA A 177 16.92 8.70 0.81
C ALA A 177 17.16 8.56 -0.71
N GLN A 178 18.19 9.26 -1.21
CA GLN A 178 18.54 9.20 -2.62
C GLN A 178 18.88 7.77 -3.05
N GLY A 179 18.42 7.37 -4.24
CA GLY A 179 18.67 6.05 -4.81
C GLY A 179 17.55 5.03 -4.59
N LEU A 180 16.54 5.35 -3.78
CA LEU A 180 15.31 4.55 -3.73
C LEU A 180 14.35 5.04 -4.82
N ASP A 181 13.99 4.16 -5.74
CA ASP A 181 12.94 4.40 -6.73
C ASP A 181 11.78 3.41 -6.57
N ALA A 182 10.59 3.81 -7.02
CA ALA A 182 9.40 2.98 -6.88
C ALA A 182 9.51 1.64 -7.64
N ARG A 183 10.30 1.58 -8.71
CA ARG A 183 10.50 0.34 -9.49
C ARG A 183 11.37 -0.65 -8.72
N THR A 184 12.41 -0.17 -8.05
CA THR A 184 13.27 -0.99 -7.19
C THR A 184 12.50 -1.56 -5.99
N LEU A 185 11.53 -0.80 -5.44
CA LEU A 185 10.72 -1.26 -4.32
C LEU A 185 9.63 -2.27 -4.72
N GLN A 186 9.26 -2.35 -6.00
CA GLN A 186 8.22 -3.25 -6.52
C GLN A 186 8.79 -4.49 -7.22
N ALA A 187 10.11 -4.61 -7.35
CA ALA A 187 10.80 -5.74 -7.96
C ALA A 187 10.99 -6.89 -7.00
#